data_fac76459950062154f992e602f2c790e
#
_entry.id   fac76459950062154f992e602f2c790e
#
_cell.length_a   1.000
_cell.length_b   1.000
_cell.length_c   1.000
_cell.angle_alpha   90.00
_cell.angle_beta   90.00
_cell.angle_gamma   90.00
#
_symmetry.space_group_name_H-M   'P 1'
#
loop_
_entity.id
_entity.type
_entity.pdbx_description
1 polymer ?
#
loop_
_entity_poly.entity_id
_entity_poly.type
_entity_poly.pdbx_seq_one_letter_code
_entity_poly.pdbx_strand_id
1 'polypeptide(L)'
;MIGEIRDFETAQIAIQASLTGHLVLATLHTNDSASAVTRLIDMGVEPFLLSSSLRGVLAQRLVRKTCKACAGKGCEACGHTGYLGRTGVFELLVADDTIAELIHHNASEADIRTSATRQGMVPLREDGERLVSSGLTSREELLRVVRD
;
A
#
# COMPACT_ATOMS: atom_id res chain seq x y z
N MET A 1 6.97 -17.21 3.26
CA MET A 1 6.15 -16.30 2.42
C MET A 1 4.75 -16.87 2.34
N ILE A 2 3.72 -16.05 2.56
CA ILE A 2 2.30 -16.40 2.50
C ILE A 2 1.72 -15.66 1.29
N GLY A 3 1.03 -16.40 0.40
CA GLY A 3 0.50 -15.82 -0.84
C GLY A 3 -0.50 -14.69 -0.58
N GLU A 4 -1.44 -14.91 0.37
CA GLU A 4 -2.44 -13.93 0.77
C GLU A 4 -3.04 -14.29 2.13
N ILE A 5 -3.32 -13.27 2.94
CA ILE A 5 -4.08 -13.40 4.18
C ILE A 5 -5.54 -13.03 3.89
N ARG A 6 -6.46 -13.99 4.03
CA ARG A 6 -7.90 -13.80 3.83
C ARG A 6 -8.74 -14.01 5.06
N ASP A 7 -8.17 -14.68 6.06
CA ASP A 7 -8.86 -15.14 7.27
C ASP A 7 -7.96 -15.06 8.49
N PHE A 8 -8.58 -15.18 9.65
CA PHE A 8 -7.90 -15.12 10.94
C PHE A 8 -6.86 -16.23 11.11
N GLU A 9 -7.13 -17.46 10.66
CA GLU A 9 -6.22 -18.59 10.83
C GLU A 9 -4.89 -18.35 10.11
N THR A 10 -4.95 -17.88 8.88
CA THR A 10 -3.76 -17.51 8.09
C THR A 10 -3.01 -16.35 8.73
N ALA A 11 -3.71 -15.32 9.22
CA ALA A 11 -3.11 -14.20 9.93
C ALA A 11 -2.39 -14.65 11.21
N GLN A 12 -3.02 -15.55 11.98
CA GLN A 12 -2.45 -16.08 13.22
C GLN A 12 -1.17 -16.86 12.96
N ILE A 13 -1.14 -17.70 11.93
CA ILE A 13 0.06 -18.44 11.51
C ILE A 13 1.20 -17.48 11.15
N ALA A 14 0.90 -16.42 10.38
CA ALA A 14 1.86 -15.39 9.99
C ALA A 14 2.49 -14.70 11.21
N ILE A 15 1.65 -14.30 12.17
CA ILE A 15 2.07 -13.63 13.39
C ILE A 15 2.91 -14.55 14.27
N GLN A 16 2.47 -15.79 14.49
CA GLN A 16 3.23 -16.76 15.29
C GLN A 16 4.61 -17.03 14.70
N ALA A 17 4.70 -17.19 13.38
CA ALA A 17 5.98 -17.33 12.71
C ALA A 17 6.88 -16.09 12.89
N SER A 18 6.31 -14.89 12.82
CA SER A 18 7.04 -13.64 13.06
C SER A 18 7.56 -13.54 14.50
N LEU A 19 6.74 -13.88 15.50
CA LEU A 19 7.13 -13.85 16.92
C LEU A 19 8.22 -14.86 17.25
N THR A 20 8.34 -15.95 16.48
CA THR A 20 9.44 -16.92 16.62
C THR A 20 10.71 -16.54 15.83
N GLY A 21 10.79 -15.29 15.32
CA GLY A 21 11.98 -14.72 14.69
C GLY A 21 12.06 -14.89 13.17
N HIS A 22 11.00 -15.37 12.51
CA HIS A 22 10.99 -15.49 11.05
C HIS A 22 10.57 -14.19 10.40
N LEU A 23 11.23 -13.80 9.31
CA LEU A 23 10.72 -12.76 8.41
C LEU A 23 9.56 -13.34 7.60
N VAL A 24 8.35 -12.80 7.82
CA VAL A 24 7.15 -13.19 7.11
C VAL A 24 6.78 -12.12 6.09
N LEU A 25 6.66 -12.51 4.83
CA LEU A 25 6.12 -11.68 3.75
C LEU A 25 4.76 -12.25 3.36
N ALA A 26 3.74 -11.41 3.35
CA ALA A 26 2.37 -11.78 3.00
C ALA A 26 1.72 -10.67 2.18
N THR A 27 0.64 -10.99 1.47
CA THR A 27 -0.19 -9.98 0.80
C THR A 27 -1.55 -9.88 1.47
N LEU A 28 -2.18 -8.72 1.34
CA LEU A 28 -3.49 -8.41 1.85
C LEU A 28 -4.22 -7.50 0.86
N HIS A 29 -5.52 -7.71 0.64
CA HIS A 29 -6.32 -6.85 -0.22
C HIS A 29 -6.88 -5.67 0.58
N THR A 30 -6.23 -4.51 0.44
CA THR A 30 -6.63 -3.24 1.05
C THR A 30 -6.42 -2.08 0.09
N ASN A 31 -6.97 -0.92 0.43
CA ASN A 31 -6.87 0.27 -0.42
C ASN A 31 -5.52 0.98 -0.26
N ASP A 32 -4.99 1.02 0.94
CA ASP A 32 -3.75 1.68 1.32
C ASP A 32 -3.06 0.93 2.49
N SER A 33 -1.96 1.47 3.01
CA SER A 33 -1.16 0.83 4.04
C SER A 33 -1.80 0.90 5.43
N ALA A 34 -2.47 1.99 5.79
CA ALA A 34 -3.11 2.13 7.10
C ALA A 34 -4.33 1.21 7.23
N SER A 35 -5.14 1.11 6.16
CA SER A 35 -6.29 0.20 6.12
C SER A 35 -5.92 -1.29 6.23
N ALA A 36 -4.68 -1.66 5.91
CA ALA A 36 -4.20 -3.02 6.13
C ALA A 36 -4.08 -3.38 7.62
N VAL A 37 -3.71 -2.41 8.45
CA VAL A 37 -3.63 -2.59 9.91
C VAL A 37 -5.03 -2.84 10.48
N THR A 38 -5.98 -1.97 10.17
CA THR A 38 -7.37 -2.12 10.65
C THR A 38 -8.01 -3.40 10.11
N ARG A 39 -7.71 -3.77 8.86
CA ARG A 39 -8.20 -5.02 8.28
C ARG A 39 -7.74 -6.26 9.03
N LEU A 40 -6.48 -6.30 9.50
CA LEU A 40 -5.99 -7.43 10.30
C LEU A 40 -6.67 -7.47 11.67
N ILE A 41 -6.91 -6.32 12.29
CA ILE A 41 -7.66 -6.24 13.56
C ILE A 41 -9.11 -6.70 13.36
N ASP A 42 -9.78 -6.26 12.31
CA ASP A 42 -11.15 -6.67 11.95
C ASP A 42 -11.27 -8.18 11.68
N MET A 43 -10.20 -8.81 11.21
CA MET A 43 -10.12 -10.28 11.07
C MET A 43 -10.00 -11.01 12.41
N GLY A 44 -9.82 -10.28 13.52
CA GLY A 44 -9.70 -10.85 14.87
C GLY A 44 -8.27 -10.93 15.40
N VAL A 45 -7.30 -10.32 14.70
CA VAL A 45 -5.92 -10.24 15.22
C VAL A 45 -5.88 -9.28 16.41
N GLU A 46 -5.36 -9.76 17.52
CA GLU A 46 -5.19 -8.94 18.72
C GLU A 46 -4.18 -7.80 18.48
N PRO A 47 -4.53 -6.54 18.80
CA PRO A 47 -3.66 -5.38 18.55
C PRO A 47 -2.25 -5.52 19.13
N PHE A 48 -2.10 -6.11 20.34
CA PHE A 48 -0.79 -6.29 20.96
C PHE A 48 0.12 -7.27 20.21
N LEU A 49 -0.46 -8.29 19.56
CA LEU A 49 0.28 -9.22 18.71
C LEU A 49 0.72 -8.55 17.41
N LEU A 50 -0.19 -7.78 16.81
CA LEU A 50 0.09 -7.06 15.58
C LEU A 50 1.17 -5.99 15.78
N SER A 51 1.07 -5.19 16.84
CA SER A 51 2.07 -4.17 17.18
C SER A 51 3.47 -4.73 17.39
N SER A 52 3.58 -5.95 17.95
CA SER A 52 4.86 -6.60 18.21
C SER A 52 5.46 -7.27 16.97
N SER A 53 4.63 -7.67 16.00
CA SER A 53 5.06 -8.50 14.85
C SER A 53 5.16 -7.69 13.54
N LEU A 54 4.32 -6.67 13.32
CA LEU A 54 4.30 -5.89 12.10
C LEU A 54 5.58 -5.03 11.98
N ARG A 55 6.23 -5.06 10.82
CA ARG A 55 7.41 -4.24 10.52
C ARG A 55 7.11 -3.14 9.51
N GLY A 56 6.17 -3.37 8.64
CA GLY A 56 5.74 -2.37 7.67
C GLY A 56 4.69 -2.92 6.73
N VAL A 57 4.03 -2.01 6.04
CA VAL A 57 3.04 -2.31 5.00
C VAL A 57 3.37 -1.50 3.76
N LEU A 58 3.58 -2.20 2.64
CA LEU A 58 3.75 -1.57 1.33
C LEU A 58 2.45 -1.69 0.54
N ALA A 59 1.76 -0.58 0.36
CA ALA A 59 0.65 -0.49 -0.58
C ALA A 59 1.17 -0.15 -1.98
N GLN A 60 0.55 -0.76 -3.00
CA GLN A 60 0.93 -0.60 -4.40
C GLN A 60 -0.30 -0.48 -5.30
N ARG A 61 -0.22 0.41 -6.27
CA ARG A 61 -1.15 0.47 -7.41
C ARG A 61 -0.36 0.54 -8.71
N LEU A 62 -0.89 -0.05 -9.77
CA LEU A 62 -0.29 0.02 -11.10
C LEU A 62 -1.02 1.06 -11.95
N VAL A 63 -0.27 2.04 -12.46
CA VAL A 63 -0.72 3.03 -13.43
C VAL A 63 -0.13 2.74 -14.80
N ARG A 64 -0.88 3.01 -15.87
CA ARG A 64 -0.38 2.91 -17.24
C ARG A 64 0.59 4.06 -17.52
N LYS A 65 1.67 3.77 -18.22
CA LYS A 65 2.63 4.80 -18.66
C LYS A 65 2.14 5.46 -19.94
N THR A 66 2.24 6.78 -20.00
CA THR A 66 2.00 7.56 -21.21
C THR A 66 2.88 7.03 -22.34
N CYS A 67 2.30 6.78 -23.50
CA CYS A 67 3.03 6.31 -24.67
C CYS A 67 3.99 7.39 -25.17
N LYS A 68 5.29 7.11 -25.16
CA LYS A 68 6.32 8.08 -25.57
C LYS A 68 6.25 8.40 -27.07
N ALA A 69 5.83 7.44 -27.91
CA ALA A 69 5.77 7.65 -29.36
C ALA A 69 4.71 8.68 -29.78
N CYS A 70 3.62 8.84 -29.04
CA CYS A 70 2.53 9.74 -29.38
C CYS A 70 2.20 10.75 -28.26
N ALA A 71 3.00 10.77 -27.19
CA ALA A 71 2.77 11.66 -26.04
C ALA A 71 1.32 11.59 -25.51
N GLY A 72 0.73 10.39 -25.46
CA GLY A 72 -0.61 10.16 -24.97
C GLY A 72 -1.74 10.36 -25.98
N LYS A 73 -1.47 10.78 -27.22
CA LYS A 73 -2.50 11.07 -28.24
C LYS A 73 -3.13 9.83 -28.87
N GLY A 74 -2.50 8.67 -28.71
CA GLY A 74 -2.90 7.43 -29.40
C GLY A 74 -2.18 7.22 -30.72
N CYS A 75 -1.58 6.06 -30.91
CA CYS A 75 -0.93 5.64 -32.17
C CYS A 75 -0.95 4.10 -32.24
N GLU A 76 -0.54 3.55 -33.37
CA GLU A 76 -0.48 2.09 -33.59
C GLU A 76 0.34 1.37 -32.51
N ALA A 77 1.49 1.93 -32.11
CA ALA A 77 2.37 1.33 -31.11
C ALA A 77 1.71 1.13 -29.73
N CYS A 78 0.72 1.93 -29.39
CA CYS A 78 -0.05 1.79 -28.14
C CYS A 78 -1.50 1.31 -28.36
N GLY A 79 -1.82 0.80 -29.56
CA GLY A 79 -3.19 0.40 -29.92
C GLY A 79 -4.21 1.53 -29.77
N HIS A 80 -3.80 2.74 -30.11
CA HIS A 80 -4.59 3.99 -30.03
C HIS A 80 -5.06 4.37 -28.62
N THR A 81 -4.55 3.72 -27.56
CA THR A 81 -4.94 3.99 -26.15
C THR A 81 -4.25 5.20 -25.55
N GLY A 82 -3.14 5.66 -26.14
CA GLY A 82 -2.28 6.69 -25.54
C GLY A 82 -1.34 6.17 -24.44
N TYR A 83 -1.43 4.89 -24.05
CA TYR A 83 -0.64 4.29 -22.97
C TYR A 83 0.12 3.05 -23.42
N LEU A 84 1.35 2.86 -22.91
CA LEU A 84 2.16 1.69 -23.20
C LEU A 84 2.97 1.26 -21.95
N GLY A 85 2.69 0.04 -21.47
CA GLY A 85 3.29 -0.51 -20.26
C GLY A 85 2.71 0.09 -18.97
N ARG A 86 3.24 -0.33 -17.82
CA ARG A 86 2.77 0.07 -16.49
C ARG A 86 3.94 0.41 -15.58
N THR A 87 3.68 1.19 -14.53
CA THR A 87 4.62 1.45 -13.43
C THR A 87 3.87 1.41 -12.10
N GLY A 88 4.60 1.21 -11.00
CA GLY A 88 4.02 1.22 -9.65
C GLY A 88 3.91 2.62 -9.08
N VAL A 89 2.87 2.84 -8.31
CA VAL A 89 2.70 3.89 -7.32
C VAL A 89 2.74 3.21 -5.97
N PHE A 90 3.48 3.75 -5.02
CA PHE A 90 3.80 3.10 -3.76
C PHE A 90 3.52 3.99 -2.56
N GLU A 91 3.12 3.35 -1.47
CA GLU A 91 3.01 3.96 -0.14
C GLU A 91 3.59 2.96 0.86
N LEU A 92 4.61 3.37 1.63
CA LEU A 92 5.25 2.53 2.62
C LEU A 92 5.00 3.08 4.02
N LEU A 93 4.20 2.36 4.80
CA LEU A 93 4.06 2.56 6.23
C LEU A 93 5.12 1.73 6.95
N VAL A 94 5.98 2.38 7.71
CA VAL A 94 6.96 1.72 8.59
C VAL A 94 6.35 1.64 9.99
N ALA A 95 6.27 0.44 10.56
CA ALA A 95 5.80 0.25 11.92
C ALA A 95 6.95 0.50 12.91
N ASP A 96 7.25 1.79 13.15
CA ASP A 96 8.15 2.23 14.20
C ASP A 96 7.45 2.19 15.59
N ASP A 97 8.16 2.59 16.63
CA ASP A 97 7.64 2.55 18.00
C ASP A 97 6.34 3.37 18.16
N THR A 98 6.22 4.52 17.49
CA THR A 98 5.02 5.36 17.54
C THR A 98 3.82 4.71 16.87
N ILE A 99 4.04 4.14 15.68
CA ILE A 99 3.00 3.40 14.95
C ILE A 99 2.62 2.12 15.69
N ALA A 100 3.60 1.42 16.26
CA ALA A 100 3.35 0.22 17.07
C ALA A 100 2.50 0.56 18.31
N GLU A 101 2.74 1.68 18.98
CA GLU A 101 1.94 2.16 20.12
C GLU A 101 0.49 2.48 19.70
N LEU A 102 0.30 3.16 18.56
CA LEU A 102 -1.03 3.42 18.01
C LEU A 102 -1.79 2.12 17.71
N ILE A 103 -1.11 1.15 17.10
CA ILE A 103 -1.71 -0.18 16.82
C ILE A 103 -2.07 -0.87 18.14
N HIS A 104 -1.17 -0.87 19.12
CA HIS A 104 -1.39 -1.49 20.44
C HIS A 104 -2.66 -0.95 21.13
N HIS A 105 -2.88 0.35 21.04
CA HIS A 105 -4.06 1.02 21.60
C HIS A 105 -5.29 1.02 20.68
N ASN A 106 -5.28 0.25 19.60
CA ASN A 106 -6.37 0.15 18.63
C ASN A 106 -6.83 1.52 18.12
N ALA A 107 -5.85 2.38 17.80
CA ALA A 107 -6.11 3.70 17.25
C ALA A 107 -6.80 3.63 15.88
N SER A 108 -7.50 4.69 15.51
CA SER A 108 -8.20 4.75 14.22
C SER A 108 -7.23 4.72 13.04
N GLU A 109 -7.71 4.25 11.89
CA GLU A 109 -6.97 4.31 10.62
C GLU A 109 -6.46 5.73 10.31
N ALA A 110 -7.29 6.74 10.59
CA ALA A 110 -6.94 8.15 10.37
C ALA A 110 -5.78 8.61 11.28
N ASP A 111 -5.72 8.15 12.52
CA ASP A 111 -4.63 8.49 13.43
C ASP A 111 -3.32 7.83 13.00
N ILE A 112 -3.38 6.55 12.61
CA ILE A 112 -2.23 5.81 12.09
C ILE A 112 -1.69 6.50 10.84
N ARG A 113 -2.55 6.83 9.86
CA ARG A 113 -2.18 7.52 8.62
C ARG A 113 -1.58 8.89 8.90
N THR A 114 -2.20 9.68 9.79
CA THR A 114 -1.71 11.01 10.14
C THR A 114 -0.34 10.95 10.79
N SER A 115 -0.13 10.01 11.71
CA SER A 115 1.16 9.81 12.36
C SER A 115 2.23 9.35 11.36
N ALA A 116 1.92 8.37 10.52
CA ALA A 116 2.85 7.88 9.50
C ALA A 116 3.26 8.98 8.50
N THR A 117 2.30 9.80 8.05
CA THR A 117 2.58 10.93 7.15
C THR A 117 3.48 11.98 7.81
N ARG A 118 3.27 12.30 9.10
CA ARG A 118 4.17 13.19 9.87
C ARG A 118 5.59 12.65 9.98
N GLN A 119 5.76 11.34 9.94
CA GLN A 119 7.06 10.65 9.98
C GLN A 119 7.68 10.46 8.60
N GLY A 120 7.05 10.98 7.55
CA GLY A 120 7.59 10.96 6.19
C GLY A 120 7.03 9.88 5.28
N MET A 121 5.97 9.17 5.67
CA MET A 121 5.23 8.32 4.74
C MET A 121 4.66 9.19 3.60
N VAL A 122 4.96 8.83 2.37
CA VAL A 122 4.40 9.47 1.18
C VAL A 122 3.14 8.71 0.79
N PRO A 123 1.94 9.32 0.83
CA PRO A 123 0.69 8.68 0.40
C PRO A 123 0.72 8.27 -1.08
N LEU A 124 -0.04 7.24 -1.44
CA LEU A 124 -0.18 6.76 -2.83
C LEU A 124 -0.48 7.90 -3.81
N ARG A 125 -1.33 8.83 -3.42
CA ARG A 125 -1.70 9.97 -4.25
C ARG A 125 -0.51 10.89 -4.53
N GLU A 126 0.28 11.22 -3.52
CA GLU A 126 1.46 12.09 -3.67
C GLU A 126 2.55 11.43 -4.54
N ASP A 127 2.82 10.14 -4.34
CA ASP A 127 3.75 9.40 -5.19
C ASP A 127 3.24 9.35 -6.65
N GLY A 128 1.93 9.18 -6.83
CA GLY A 128 1.29 9.24 -8.14
C GLY A 128 1.40 10.62 -8.80
N GLU A 129 1.19 11.71 -8.07
CA GLU A 129 1.34 13.08 -8.60
C GLU A 129 2.80 13.38 -9.02
N ARG A 130 3.79 12.78 -8.35
CA ARG A 130 5.19 12.82 -8.78
C ARG A 130 5.38 12.19 -10.17
N LEU A 131 4.70 11.05 -10.44
CA LEU A 131 4.75 10.40 -11.75
C LEU A 131 4.01 11.21 -12.82
N VAL A 132 2.91 11.88 -12.46
CA VAL A 132 2.20 12.81 -13.36
C VAL A 132 3.09 13.99 -13.72
N SER A 133 3.72 14.62 -12.73
CA SER A 133 4.61 15.77 -12.92
C SER A 133 5.82 15.45 -13.79
N SER A 134 6.31 14.20 -13.75
CA SER A 134 7.39 13.70 -14.61
C SER A 134 6.92 13.28 -16.01
N GLY A 135 5.63 13.36 -16.33
CA GLY A 135 5.06 12.95 -17.61
C GLY A 135 4.99 11.43 -17.83
N LEU A 136 5.29 10.63 -16.80
CA LEU A 136 5.27 9.16 -16.90
C LEU A 136 3.86 8.59 -17.00
N THR A 137 2.88 9.26 -16.41
CA THR A 137 1.46 8.91 -16.48
C THR A 137 0.60 10.17 -16.59
N SER A 138 -0.70 10.01 -16.77
CA SER A 138 -1.64 11.14 -16.77
C SER A 138 -2.38 11.25 -15.44
N ARG A 139 -2.90 12.44 -15.14
CA ARG A 139 -3.73 12.67 -13.96
C ARG A 139 -5.03 11.85 -13.99
N GLU A 140 -5.62 11.68 -15.16
CA GLU A 140 -6.82 10.84 -15.36
C GLU A 140 -6.54 9.39 -14.98
N GLU A 141 -5.39 8.85 -15.40
CA GLU A 141 -5.00 7.48 -15.06
C GLU A 141 -4.74 7.32 -13.57
N LEU A 142 -4.10 8.31 -12.93
CA LEU A 142 -3.88 8.31 -11.48
C LEU A 142 -5.22 8.27 -10.73
N LEU A 143 -6.15 9.17 -11.06
CA LEU A 143 -7.47 9.24 -10.42
C LEU A 143 -8.33 7.97 -10.65
N ARG A 144 -8.05 7.23 -11.72
CA ARG A 144 -8.73 5.95 -12.00
C ARG A 144 -8.33 4.86 -10.99
N VAL A 145 -7.09 4.86 -10.51
CA VAL A 145 -6.53 3.75 -9.71
C VAL A 145 -6.30 4.11 -8.24
N VAL A 146 -6.10 5.38 -7.94
CA VAL A 146 -5.96 5.90 -6.57
C VAL A 146 -7.24 6.67 -6.24
N ARG A 147 -8.07 6.05 -5.41
CA ARG A 147 -9.28 6.68 -4.86
C ARG A 147 -8.97 7.16 -3.45
N ASP A 148 -9.50 8.32 -3.12
CA ASP A 148 -9.50 8.84 -1.74
C ASP A 148 -10.46 8.03 -0.87
#